data_fa9739ab88fa61ddff09f58f9168d357
#
_entry.id   fa9739ab88fa61ddff09f58f9168d357
#
_cell.length_a   1.000
_cell.length_b   1.000
_cell.length_c   1.000
_cell.angle_alpha   90.00
_cell.angle_beta   90.00
_cell.angle_gamma   90.00
#
_symmetry.space_group_name_H-M   'P 1'
#
loop_
_entity.id
_entity.type
_entity.pdbx_description
1 polymer ?
#
loop_
_entity_poly.entity_id
_entity_poly.type
_entity_poly.pdbx_seq_one_letter_code
_entity_poly.pdbx_strand_id
1 'polypeptide(L)'
;VDKLPLLPVLLCVLAGFVVLTLLRLLLKRIWKSRCEPDGLVMVVGVVAMAFQTIWRTNNYYYALAFIVVCTIIAWFAYRYGSFKIVEKLPKAAIYITIGVLMCLMGAFIAVFTIYRHKVYGSMAFDFGIFVQMYHNMAESFAPVTTCERDKLLSHFAVHFSPIYYTLLPFYYIFPTPYTLLIGQAVLVATGVIPLVGICRKFKFSNMATIGFSVVYLFCVELIAPCFYDFHENAFLPMLLMWFFYAVEKKKYVLMYIMTALLLIVKEDVSIYMVLLGLFCIFRLEKRYHGAVVAGFSGVYFVVVTRLMEKYGEGVFTSRTYGNLMTDKSASFGNIIKTVITDPMYFITQCVDEKDFKLMLIIMIPLFFLPFVTKHFSHYFLLAPFILMNLAPGYGYANDYGFQYVFGTTTCLIYAAMINYAELKGKHKEFLPIFMSISALLFFSSLVGGNVGSKELYDNNRERYDIKDELIDSIPEDASVACDSFYLPHLAQRDEIYLLDSNDVEPPSFTDFVIVRTEQNEEWEDQEVSKLQTEGYVYYDGCQDMMDIYVSPEYLAEHPDLQLAEKTY
;
A
#
# COMPACT_ATOMS: atom_id res chain seq x y z
N VAL A 1 26.82 -19.63 12.75
CA VAL A 1 26.31 -20.17 14.04
C VAL A 1 27.46 -20.37 15.05
N ASP A 2 28.67 -19.98 14.68
CA ASP A 2 29.86 -20.21 15.49
C ASP A 2 29.99 -19.18 16.61
N LYS A 3 29.73 -19.65 17.85
CA LYS A 3 29.96 -18.95 19.13
C LYS A 3 28.96 -17.89 19.55
N LEU A 4 27.66 -18.26 19.68
CA LEU A 4 26.82 -17.57 20.65
C LEU A 4 27.46 -17.77 22.04
N PRO A 5 27.87 -16.69 22.73
CA PRO A 5 28.47 -16.83 24.05
C PRO A 5 27.40 -17.38 25.02
N LEU A 6 27.62 -18.59 25.50
CA LEU A 6 26.63 -19.36 26.28
C LEU A 6 26.13 -18.56 27.52
N LEU A 7 27.04 -17.84 28.18
CA LEU A 7 26.72 -17.08 29.38
C LEU A 7 25.74 -15.94 29.15
N PRO A 8 25.91 -15.03 28.17
CA PRO A 8 24.90 -14.02 27.84
C PRO A 8 23.55 -14.61 27.46
N VAL A 9 23.51 -15.70 26.70
CA VAL A 9 22.25 -16.38 26.34
C VAL A 9 21.55 -16.91 27.60
N LEU A 10 22.26 -17.57 28.51
CA LEU A 10 21.71 -18.05 29.78
C LEU A 10 21.19 -16.88 30.66
N LEU A 11 21.94 -15.78 30.73
CA LEU A 11 21.53 -14.60 31.47
C LEU A 11 20.25 -13.96 30.86
N CYS A 12 20.14 -13.89 29.54
CA CYS A 12 18.94 -13.39 28.87
C CYS A 12 17.72 -14.30 29.14
N VAL A 13 17.90 -15.61 29.08
CA VAL A 13 16.86 -16.60 29.42
C VAL A 13 16.42 -16.46 30.88
N LEU A 14 17.37 -16.32 31.80
CA LEU A 14 17.08 -16.14 33.23
C LEU A 14 16.35 -14.80 33.48
N ALA A 15 16.83 -13.70 32.87
CA ALA A 15 16.18 -12.38 32.96
C ALA A 15 14.76 -12.43 32.40
N GLY A 16 14.56 -13.06 31.23
CA GLY A 16 13.24 -13.28 30.65
C GLY A 16 12.31 -14.07 31.58
N PHE A 17 12.81 -15.15 32.18
CA PHE A 17 12.05 -15.93 33.15
C PHE A 17 11.64 -15.11 34.39
N VAL A 18 12.55 -14.31 34.94
CA VAL A 18 12.28 -13.41 36.07
C VAL A 18 11.21 -12.39 35.69
N VAL A 19 11.36 -11.71 34.55
CA VAL A 19 10.40 -10.71 34.05
C VAL A 19 9.00 -11.32 33.85
N LEU A 20 8.93 -12.48 33.20
CA LEU A 20 7.67 -13.19 33.01
C LEU A 20 7.02 -13.62 34.32
N THR A 21 7.82 -14.06 35.30
CA THR A 21 7.33 -14.42 36.63
C THR A 21 6.79 -13.21 37.38
N LEU A 22 7.51 -12.09 37.35
CA LEU A 22 7.06 -10.83 37.97
C LEU A 22 5.78 -10.31 37.32
N LEU A 23 5.71 -10.36 35.99
CA LEU A 23 4.52 -9.98 35.23
C LEU A 23 3.33 -10.87 35.60
N ARG A 24 3.54 -12.18 35.71
CA ARG A 24 2.52 -13.14 36.21
C ARG A 24 1.99 -12.76 37.59
N LEU A 25 2.89 -12.50 38.53
CA LEU A 25 2.52 -12.14 39.91
C LEU A 25 1.74 -10.81 39.95
N LEU A 26 2.19 -9.82 39.15
CA LEU A 26 1.53 -8.53 38.99
C LEU A 26 0.11 -8.70 38.42
N LEU A 27 -0.03 -9.44 37.33
CA LEU A 27 -1.33 -9.70 36.69
C LEU A 27 -2.28 -10.46 37.61
N LYS A 28 -1.80 -11.47 38.35
CA LYS A 28 -2.61 -12.16 39.37
C LYS A 28 -3.06 -11.22 40.49
N ARG A 29 -2.21 -10.28 40.90
CA ARG A 29 -2.54 -9.30 41.95
C ARG A 29 -3.58 -8.27 41.52
N ILE A 30 -3.42 -7.73 40.27
CA ILE A 30 -4.31 -6.70 39.72
C ILE A 30 -5.67 -7.31 39.37
N TRP A 31 -5.70 -8.48 38.80
CA TRP A 31 -6.90 -9.04 38.20
C TRP A 31 -7.57 -10.14 39.02
N LYS A 32 -7.31 -10.34 40.27
CA LYS A 32 -8.05 -11.26 41.20
C LYS A 32 -8.95 -12.34 40.51
N SER A 33 -8.63 -12.71 39.26
CA SER A 33 -9.50 -13.52 38.40
C SER A 33 -9.05 -14.98 38.40
N ARG A 34 -10.00 -15.90 38.18
CA ARG A 34 -9.70 -17.32 37.97
C ARG A 34 -9.07 -17.63 36.62
N CYS A 35 -8.68 -16.63 35.84
CA CYS A 35 -7.97 -16.83 34.58
C CYS A 35 -6.47 -17.01 34.85
N GLU A 36 -5.87 -18.04 34.27
CA GLU A 36 -4.43 -18.25 34.28
C GLU A 36 -3.77 -17.33 33.21
N PRO A 37 -3.03 -16.28 33.58
CA PRO A 37 -2.42 -15.37 32.64
C PRO A 37 -1.19 -15.98 31.94
N ASP A 38 -0.66 -17.08 32.46
CA ASP A 38 0.60 -17.69 32.07
C ASP A 38 0.65 -18.04 30.58
N GLY A 39 -0.41 -18.66 30.07
CA GLY A 39 -0.49 -19.01 28.66
C GLY A 39 -0.54 -17.79 27.73
N LEU A 40 -1.23 -16.70 28.15
CA LEU A 40 -1.27 -15.46 27.39
C LEU A 40 0.12 -14.80 27.36
N VAL A 41 0.80 -14.75 28.51
CA VAL A 41 2.17 -14.22 28.64
C VAL A 41 3.14 -15.02 27.78
N MET A 42 3.04 -16.37 27.79
CA MET A 42 3.85 -17.22 26.91
C MET A 42 3.61 -16.91 25.43
N VAL A 43 2.35 -16.79 25.00
CA VAL A 43 2.02 -16.46 23.60
C VAL A 43 2.59 -15.11 23.20
N VAL A 44 2.42 -14.08 24.05
CA VAL A 44 2.98 -12.74 23.79
C VAL A 44 4.52 -12.82 23.69
N GLY A 45 5.18 -13.56 24.60
CA GLY A 45 6.62 -13.74 24.57
C GLY A 45 7.11 -14.44 23.30
N VAL A 46 6.43 -15.53 22.90
CA VAL A 46 6.78 -16.27 21.67
C VAL A 46 6.56 -15.41 20.43
N VAL A 47 5.45 -14.69 20.35
CA VAL A 47 5.16 -13.78 19.22
C VAL A 47 6.19 -12.66 19.17
N ALA A 48 6.56 -12.05 20.30
CA ALA A 48 7.58 -11.01 20.34
C ALA A 48 8.96 -11.53 19.89
N MET A 49 9.36 -12.72 20.34
CA MET A 49 10.61 -13.35 19.90
C MET A 49 10.60 -13.72 18.41
N ALA A 50 9.49 -14.29 17.95
CA ALA A 50 9.31 -14.61 16.53
C ALA A 50 9.34 -13.33 15.68
N PHE A 51 8.65 -12.29 16.11
CA PHE A 51 8.63 -10.97 15.46
C PHE A 51 10.06 -10.42 15.35
N GLN A 52 10.83 -10.40 16.42
CA GLN A 52 12.22 -9.94 16.39
C GLN A 52 13.11 -10.79 15.49
N THR A 53 12.91 -12.11 15.48
CA THR A 53 13.74 -13.03 14.67
C THR A 53 13.48 -12.85 13.18
N ILE A 54 12.21 -12.82 12.76
CA ILE A 54 11.85 -12.73 11.33
C ILE A 54 11.92 -11.31 10.77
N TRP A 55 11.89 -10.28 11.63
CA TRP A 55 12.00 -8.87 11.26
C TRP A 55 13.20 -8.56 10.36
N ARG A 56 14.28 -9.34 10.50
CA ARG A 56 15.51 -9.15 9.72
C ARG A 56 15.73 -10.21 8.63
N THR A 57 14.85 -11.20 8.52
CA THR A 57 15.09 -12.33 7.62
C THR A 57 14.36 -12.23 6.28
N ASN A 58 13.29 -11.44 6.22
CA ASN A 58 12.40 -11.35 5.06
C ASN A 58 12.10 -12.73 4.43
N ASN A 59 11.78 -13.72 5.28
CA ASN A 59 11.63 -15.10 4.87
C ASN A 59 10.20 -15.62 5.12
N TYR A 60 9.48 -15.79 4.05
CA TYR A 60 8.10 -16.29 4.03
C TYR A 60 7.95 -17.67 4.71
N TYR A 61 8.89 -18.58 4.50
CA TYR A 61 8.83 -19.91 5.11
C TYR A 61 9.03 -19.88 6.62
N TYR A 62 9.87 -18.98 7.12
CA TYR A 62 9.98 -18.75 8.56
C TYR A 62 8.67 -18.25 9.15
N ALA A 63 8.01 -17.31 8.49
CA ALA A 63 6.70 -16.83 8.94
C ALA A 63 5.69 -17.98 9.06
N LEU A 64 5.61 -18.85 8.05
CA LEU A 64 4.73 -20.03 8.08
C LEU A 64 5.06 -20.98 9.24
N ALA A 65 6.35 -21.28 9.47
CA ALA A 65 6.77 -22.14 10.57
C ALA A 65 6.40 -21.54 11.93
N PHE A 66 6.65 -20.24 12.13
CA PHE A 66 6.29 -19.56 13.38
C PHE A 66 4.78 -19.44 13.57
N ILE A 67 3.98 -19.25 12.50
CA ILE A 67 2.53 -19.28 12.57
C ILE A 67 2.06 -20.62 13.17
N VAL A 68 2.60 -21.75 12.69
CA VAL A 68 2.25 -23.08 13.21
C VAL A 68 2.60 -23.18 14.70
N VAL A 69 3.84 -22.88 15.09
CA VAL A 69 4.30 -22.98 16.48
C VAL A 69 3.50 -22.06 17.40
N CYS A 70 3.36 -20.79 17.05
CA CYS A 70 2.60 -19.81 17.85
C CYS A 70 1.11 -20.20 17.96
N THR A 71 0.54 -20.75 16.89
CA THR A 71 -0.85 -21.23 16.90
C THR A 71 -1.05 -22.40 17.87
N ILE A 72 -0.11 -23.37 17.90
CA ILE A 72 -0.15 -24.48 18.85
C ILE A 72 -0.11 -23.96 20.28
N ILE A 73 0.83 -23.07 20.60
CA ILE A 73 0.96 -22.48 21.93
C ILE A 73 -0.30 -21.69 22.31
N ALA A 74 -0.82 -20.90 21.38
CA ALA A 74 -2.04 -20.12 21.56
C ALA A 74 -3.27 -21.01 21.78
N TRP A 75 -3.34 -22.17 21.10
CA TRP A 75 -4.40 -23.16 21.30
C TRP A 75 -4.41 -23.72 22.73
N PHE A 76 -3.24 -24.08 23.25
CA PHE A 76 -3.13 -24.51 24.64
C PHE A 76 -3.54 -23.39 25.61
N ALA A 77 -3.05 -22.16 25.41
CA ALA A 77 -3.45 -21.01 26.22
C ALA A 77 -4.96 -20.76 26.18
N TYR A 78 -5.59 -20.88 25.01
CA TYR A 78 -7.04 -20.78 24.83
C TYR A 78 -7.79 -21.91 25.58
N ARG A 79 -7.28 -23.14 25.45
CA ARG A 79 -7.87 -24.32 26.11
C ARG A 79 -7.92 -24.18 27.63
N TYR A 80 -6.88 -23.58 28.22
CA TYR A 80 -6.79 -23.31 29.67
C TYR A 80 -7.47 -21.99 30.07
N GLY A 81 -8.12 -21.29 29.15
CA GLY A 81 -8.94 -20.11 29.44
C GLY A 81 -8.16 -18.82 29.65
N SER A 82 -6.87 -18.75 29.28
CA SER A 82 -6.03 -17.56 29.45
C SER A 82 -6.57 -16.33 28.73
N PHE A 83 -7.21 -16.48 27.57
CA PHE A 83 -7.78 -15.38 26.80
C PHE A 83 -9.12 -14.85 27.34
N LYS A 84 -9.77 -15.54 28.29
CA LYS A 84 -11.02 -15.07 28.91
C LYS A 84 -10.89 -13.70 29.60
N ILE A 85 -9.66 -13.30 29.90
CA ILE A 85 -9.36 -12.00 30.49
C ILE A 85 -9.75 -10.85 29.55
N VAL A 86 -9.54 -11.03 28.25
CA VAL A 86 -9.84 -10.03 27.21
C VAL A 86 -11.34 -9.75 27.15
N GLU A 87 -12.19 -10.78 27.33
CA GLU A 87 -13.64 -10.61 27.33
C GLU A 87 -14.16 -9.84 28.54
N LYS A 88 -13.37 -9.75 29.62
CA LYS A 88 -13.70 -8.99 30.83
C LYS A 88 -13.30 -7.52 30.76
N LEU A 89 -12.51 -7.12 29.77
CA LEU A 89 -12.08 -5.74 29.59
C LEU A 89 -13.29 -4.86 29.21
N PRO A 90 -13.35 -3.63 29.75
CA PRO A 90 -14.37 -2.67 29.35
C PRO A 90 -14.19 -2.29 27.88
N LYS A 91 -15.29 -2.04 27.17
CA LYS A 91 -15.27 -1.67 25.75
C LYS A 91 -14.39 -0.45 25.47
N ALA A 92 -14.35 0.51 26.40
CA ALA A 92 -13.49 1.67 26.28
C ALA A 92 -11.99 1.28 26.16
N ALA A 93 -11.53 0.32 26.98
CA ALA A 93 -10.15 -0.17 26.90
C ALA A 93 -9.86 -0.81 25.53
N ILE A 94 -10.82 -1.58 24.97
CA ILE A 94 -10.69 -2.17 23.64
C ILE A 94 -10.53 -1.09 22.56
N TYR A 95 -11.39 -0.04 22.61
CA TYR A 95 -11.33 1.03 21.62
C TYR A 95 -10.07 1.89 21.74
N ILE A 96 -9.60 2.15 22.97
CA ILE A 96 -8.34 2.85 23.20
C ILE A 96 -7.19 2.01 22.65
N THR A 97 -7.15 0.70 22.92
CA THR A 97 -6.12 -0.20 22.38
C THR A 97 -6.10 -0.18 20.86
N ILE A 98 -7.27 -0.29 20.21
CA ILE A 98 -7.35 -0.24 18.73
C ILE A 98 -6.92 1.14 18.21
N GLY A 99 -7.33 2.22 18.88
CA GLY A 99 -6.91 3.58 18.52
C GLY A 99 -5.40 3.78 18.64
N VAL A 100 -4.77 3.26 19.69
CA VAL A 100 -3.31 3.29 19.85
C VAL A 100 -2.63 2.49 18.74
N LEU A 101 -3.10 1.27 18.45
CA LEU A 101 -2.54 0.46 17.35
C LEU A 101 -2.70 1.16 15.98
N MET A 102 -3.84 1.81 15.74
CA MET A 102 -4.07 2.61 14.53
C MET A 102 -3.06 3.75 14.39
N CYS A 103 -2.85 4.51 15.47
CA CYS A 103 -1.88 5.60 15.48
C CYS A 103 -0.45 5.10 15.29
N LEU A 104 -0.08 3.99 15.96
CA LEU A 104 1.25 3.39 15.81
C LEU A 104 1.48 2.86 14.39
N MET A 105 0.48 2.25 13.76
CA MET A 105 0.61 1.79 12.38
C MET A 105 0.67 2.96 11.40
N GLY A 106 -0.17 3.98 11.55
CA GLY A 106 -0.08 5.20 10.74
C GLY A 106 1.28 5.88 10.87
N ALA A 107 1.81 5.99 12.10
CA ALA A 107 3.16 6.51 12.34
C ALA A 107 4.25 5.62 11.72
N PHE A 108 4.13 4.29 11.81
CA PHE A 108 5.05 3.35 11.17
C PHE A 108 5.11 3.58 9.66
N ILE A 109 3.97 3.61 8.99
CA ILE A 109 3.92 3.86 7.55
C ILE A 109 4.54 5.22 7.23
N ALA A 110 4.06 6.31 7.86
CA ALA A 110 4.52 7.66 7.57
C ALA A 110 6.03 7.83 7.78
N VAL A 111 6.55 7.38 8.92
CA VAL A 111 7.98 7.53 9.26
C VAL A 111 8.86 6.78 8.27
N PHE A 112 8.57 5.53 7.99
CA PHE A 112 9.47 4.72 7.16
C PHE A 112 9.31 4.98 5.66
N THR A 113 8.14 5.45 5.18
CA THR A 113 8.01 5.96 3.81
C THR A 113 8.75 7.28 3.62
N ILE A 114 8.73 8.18 4.62
CA ILE A 114 9.54 9.40 4.61
C ILE A 114 11.04 9.06 4.59
N TYR A 115 11.52 8.12 5.41
CA TYR A 115 12.92 7.70 5.35
C TYR A 115 13.27 7.01 4.03
N ARG A 116 12.36 6.23 3.44
CA ARG A 116 12.56 5.67 2.10
C ARG A 116 12.74 6.78 1.06
N HIS A 117 11.95 7.84 1.11
CA HIS A 117 12.12 9.02 0.27
C HIS A 117 13.48 9.68 0.53
N LYS A 118 13.83 9.97 1.79
CA LYS A 118 15.10 10.62 2.16
C LYS A 118 16.36 9.86 1.76
N VAL A 119 16.29 8.55 1.57
CA VAL A 119 17.41 7.74 1.03
C VAL A 119 17.35 7.62 -0.48
N TYR A 120 16.59 8.46 -1.17
CA TYR A 120 16.40 8.43 -2.62
C TYR A 120 15.86 7.07 -3.09
N GLY A 121 14.97 6.47 -2.31
CA GLY A 121 14.35 5.18 -2.64
C GLY A 121 12.96 5.31 -3.30
N SER A 122 12.42 6.52 -3.44
CA SER A 122 11.20 6.81 -4.21
C SER A 122 11.52 6.96 -5.67
N MET A 123 10.57 6.66 -6.56
CA MET A 123 10.80 6.61 -7.99
C MET A 123 9.95 7.65 -8.74
N ALA A 124 10.40 8.02 -9.95
CA ALA A 124 9.68 8.91 -10.85
C ALA A 124 8.27 8.39 -11.14
N PHE A 125 8.19 7.13 -11.58
CA PHE A 125 6.91 6.48 -11.79
C PHE A 125 6.26 6.19 -10.45
N ASP A 126 5.10 6.71 -10.35
CA ASP A 126 4.14 7.00 -9.31
C ASP A 126 4.54 8.22 -8.48
N PHE A 127 5.53 8.21 -7.59
CA PHE A 127 5.71 9.29 -6.62
C PHE A 127 6.11 10.63 -7.24
N GLY A 128 7.06 10.64 -8.17
CA GLY A 128 7.45 11.87 -8.86
C GLY A 128 6.31 12.51 -9.64
N ILE A 129 5.52 11.69 -10.35
CA ILE A 129 4.31 12.13 -11.06
C ILE A 129 3.34 12.82 -10.09
N PHE A 130 3.06 12.20 -8.93
CA PHE A 130 2.12 12.78 -7.97
C PHE A 130 2.65 14.02 -7.29
N VAL A 131 3.96 14.11 -7.02
CA VAL A 131 4.57 15.32 -6.44
C VAL A 131 4.44 16.49 -7.40
N GLN A 132 4.79 16.32 -8.69
CA GLN A 132 4.63 17.37 -9.70
C GLN A 132 3.16 17.72 -9.91
N MET A 133 2.28 16.72 -10.01
CA MET A 133 0.84 16.95 -10.16
C MET A 133 0.27 17.81 -9.03
N TYR A 134 0.62 17.52 -7.77
CA TYR A 134 0.13 18.29 -6.62
C TYR A 134 0.73 19.70 -6.57
N HIS A 135 1.98 19.88 -7.00
CA HIS A 135 2.57 21.20 -7.19
C HIS A 135 1.74 22.03 -8.17
N ASN A 136 1.52 21.51 -9.38
CA ASN A 136 0.73 22.19 -10.41
C ASN A 136 -0.75 22.38 -10.02
N MET A 137 -1.36 21.41 -9.33
CA MET A 137 -2.72 21.56 -8.79
C MET A 137 -2.82 22.65 -7.73
N ALA A 138 -1.77 22.88 -6.94
CA ALA A 138 -1.76 23.94 -5.95
C ALA A 138 -1.70 25.34 -6.61
N GLU A 139 -1.06 25.48 -7.74
CA GLU A 139 -0.93 26.74 -8.47
C GLU A 139 -2.13 27.03 -9.38
N SER A 140 -2.57 26.03 -10.15
CA SER A 140 -3.52 26.22 -11.24
C SER A 140 -4.79 25.38 -11.13
N PHE A 141 -4.97 24.54 -10.11
CA PHE A 141 -6.00 23.51 -10.02
C PHE A 141 -5.95 22.45 -11.14
N ALA A 142 -4.96 22.50 -12.02
CA ALA A 142 -4.83 21.56 -13.12
C ALA A 142 -3.96 20.36 -12.71
N PRO A 143 -4.44 19.10 -12.85
CA PRO A 143 -3.65 17.90 -12.54
C PRO A 143 -2.73 17.59 -13.73
N VAL A 144 -1.77 18.46 -14.01
CA VAL A 144 -0.85 18.34 -15.13
C VAL A 144 0.54 17.92 -14.66
N THR A 145 1.25 17.19 -15.52
CA THR A 145 2.62 16.73 -15.31
C THR A 145 3.39 16.80 -16.63
N THR A 146 4.70 16.88 -16.54
CA THR A 146 5.59 16.71 -17.68
C THR A 146 6.33 15.38 -17.65
N CYS A 147 6.62 14.86 -16.43
CA CYS A 147 7.39 13.63 -16.25
C CYS A 147 6.63 12.33 -16.52
N GLU A 148 5.29 12.36 -16.63
CA GLU A 148 4.52 11.12 -16.80
C GLU A 148 4.68 10.51 -18.20
N ARG A 149 4.89 11.34 -19.24
CA ARG A 149 5.09 10.92 -20.63
C ARG A 149 6.10 11.81 -21.35
N ASP A 150 7.00 12.46 -20.61
CA ASP A 150 7.97 13.44 -21.08
C ASP A 150 7.35 14.52 -22.00
N LYS A 151 6.14 14.88 -21.69
CA LYS A 151 5.36 15.95 -22.32
C LYS A 151 4.33 16.50 -21.35
N LEU A 152 4.00 17.77 -21.48
CA LEU A 152 2.91 18.37 -20.69
C LEU A 152 1.58 17.69 -21.02
N LEU A 153 1.00 16.99 -20.05
CA LEU A 153 -0.33 16.41 -20.16
C LEU A 153 -1.05 16.41 -18.82
N SER A 154 -2.39 16.29 -18.87
CA SER A 154 -3.18 16.06 -17.68
C SER A 154 -3.07 14.60 -17.26
N HIS A 155 -2.78 14.31 -15.98
CA HIS A 155 -2.83 12.97 -15.42
C HIS A 155 -4.18 12.28 -15.66
N PHE A 156 -5.28 13.05 -15.78
CA PHE A 156 -6.59 12.49 -16.13
C PHE A 156 -6.68 11.94 -17.56
N ALA A 157 -5.71 12.24 -18.40
CA ALA A 157 -5.59 11.60 -19.70
C ALA A 157 -5.07 10.15 -19.59
N VAL A 158 -4.36 9.83 -18.50
CA VAL A 158 -3.79 8.50 -18.22
C VAL A 158 -4.67 7.72 -17.23
N HIS A 159 -5.05 8.36 -16.10
CA HIS A 159 -5.96 7.81 -15.09
C HIS A 159 -6.96 8.85 -14.61
N PHE A 160 -8.25 8.51 -14.69
CA PHE A 160 -9.32 9.43 -14.26
C PHE A 160 -9.55 9.31 -12.75
N SER A 161 -8.80 10.10 -11.96
CA SER A 161 -8.72 10.01 -10.51
C SER A 161 -8.99 11.35 -9.78
N PRO A 162 -10.20 11.93 -9.89
CA PRO A 162 -10.53 13.21 -9.24
C PRO A 162 -10.42 13.21 -7.72
N ILE A 163 -10.26 12.04 -7.09
CA ILE A 163 -10.10 11.89 -5.64
C ILE A 163 -8.92 12.71 -5.08
N TYR A 164 -7.90 12.99 -5.91
CA TYR A 164 -6.73 13.77 -5.52
C TYR A 164 -7.06 15.15 -4.96
N TYR A 165 -8.13 15.78 -5.43
CA TYR A 165 -8.60 17.07 -4.89
C TYR A 165 -8.97 17.00 -3.40
N THR A 166 -9.22 15.82 -2.84
CA THR A 166 -9.53 15.68 -1.40
C THR A 166 -8.32 15.85 -0.49
N LEU A 167 -7.10 15.60 -0.99
CA LEU A 167 -5.85 15.87 -0.26
C LEU A 167 -5.27 17.26 -0.54
N LEU A 168 -5.69 17.92 -1.61
CA LEU A 168 -5.18 19.24 -2.00
C LEU A 168 -5.28 20.30 -0.89
N PRO A 169 -6.35 20.39 -0.06
CA PRO A 169 -6.41 21.33 1.05
C PRO A 169 -5.28 21.11 2.09
N PHE A 170 -4.84 19.87 2.29
CA PHE A 170 -3.73 19.55 3.19
C PHE A 170 -2.38 19.91 2.56
N TYR A 171 -2.25 19.73 1.24
CA TYR A 171 -1.07 20.13 0.49
C TYR A 171 -0.90 21.65 0.49
N TYR A 172 -1.98 22.44 0.42
CA TYR A 172 -1.90 23.90 0.57
C TYR A 172 -1.34 24.34 1.93
N ILE A 173 -1.61 23.56 2.99
CA ILE A 173 -1.09 23.87 4.35
C ILE A 173 0.39 23.46 4.47
N PHE A 174 0.73 22.33 3.89
CA PHE A 174 2.07 21.75 3.91
C PHE A 174 2.46 21.32 2.49
N PRO A 175 2.99 22.24 1.64
CA PRO A 175 3.32 21.95 0.23
C PRO A 175 4.64 21.17 0.12
N THR A 176 4.62 19.91 0.56
CA THR A 176 5.79 19.03 0.54
C THR A 176 5.40 17.61 0.10
N PRO A 177 6.30 16.83 -0.50
CA PRO A 177 6.07 15.42 -0.83
C PRO A 177 5.62 14.60 0.38
N TYR A 178 6.07 14.95 1.59
CA TYR A 178 5.71 14.26 2.83
C TYR A 178 4.22 14.31 3.14
N THR A 179 3.49 15.33 2.67
CA THR A 179 2.04 15.45 2.85
C THR A 179 1.30 14.28 2.19
N LEU A 180 1.78 13.83 1.04
CA LEU A 180 1.19 12.69 0.32
C LEU A 180 1.46 11.37 1.07
N LEU A 181 2.69 11.18 1.56
CA LEU A 181 3.10 9.98 2.31
C LEU A 181 2.36 9.87 3.65
N ILE A 182 2.22 10.98 4.38
CA ILE A 182 1.43 11.03 5.62
C ILE A 182 -0.05 10.84 5.32
N GLY A 183 -0.55 11.46 4.25
CA GLY A 183 -1.94 11.34 3.80
C GLY A 183 -2.33 9.88 3.55
N GLN A 184 -1.53 9.13 2.78
CA GLN A 184 -1.80 7.71 2.54
C GLN A 184 -1.73 6.87 3.83
N ALA A 185 -0.78 7.16 4.74
CA ALA A 185 -0.67 6.46 6.02
C ALA A 185 -1.94 6.64 6.87
N VAL A 186 -2.48 7.86 6.92
CA VAL A 186 -3.73 8.18 7.61
C VAL A 186 -4.91 7.48 6.95
N LEU A 187 -5.02 7.53 5.62
CA LEU A 187 -6.09 6.89 4.86
C LEU A 187 -6.15 5.39 5.15
N VAL A 188 -5.02 4.69 4.99
CA VAL A 188 -4.98 3.24 5.18
C VAL A 188 -5.27 2.87 6.63
N ALA A 189 -4.62 3.51 7.61
CA ALA A 189 -4.80 3.16 9.02
C ALA A 189 -6.22 3.42 9.52
N THR A 190 -6.87 4.51 9.09
CA THR A 190 -8.20 4.92 9.61
C THR A 190 -9.36 4.04 9.13
N GLY A 191 -9.17 3.18 8.12
CA GLY A 191 -10.18 2.21 7.73
C GLY A 191 -10.56 1.20 8.83
N VAL A 192 -9.76 1.08 9.90
CA VAL A 192 -10.12 0.29 11.09
C VAL A 192 -11.32 0.88 11.86
N ILE A 193 -11.59 2.18 11.74
CA ILE A 193 -12.70 2.84 12.45
C ILE A 193 -14.05 2.28 12.01
N PRO A 194 -14.44 2.30 10.73
CA PRO A 194 -15.68 1.68 10.27
C PRO A 194 -15.69 0.17 10.46
N LEU A 195 -14.55 -0.54 10.39
CA LEU A 195 -14.43 -1.95 10.70
C LEU A 195 -14.90 -2.25 12.13
N VAL A 196 -14.46 -1.50 13.14
CA VAL A 196 -14.93 -1.61 14.52
C VAL A 196 -16.45 -1.34 14.61
N GLY A 197 -16.96 -0.41 13.81
CA GLY A 197 -18.39 -0.14 13.67
C GLY A 197 -19.19 -1.36 13.16
N ILE A 198 -18.61 -2.12 12.22
CA ILE A 198 -19.16 -3.38 11.69
C ILE A 198 -19.10 -4.48 12.75
N CYS A 199 -17.98 -4.63 13.48
CA CYS A 199 -17.86 -5.58 14.59
C CYS A 199 -18.96 -5.36 15.64
N ARG A 200 -19.24 -4.09 15.98
CA ARG A 200 -20.37 -3.74 16.87
C ARG A 200 -21.73 -4.14 16.32
N LYS A 201 -21.94 -3.97 15.01
CA LYS A 201 -23.20 -4.36 14.34
C LYS A 201 -23.44 -5.85 14.45
N PHE A 202 -22.39 -6.65 14.28
CA PHE A 202 -22.45 -8.11 14.40
C PHE A 202 -22.36 -8.63 15.84
N LYS A 203 -22.22 -7.73 16.83
CA LYS A 203 -22.06 -8.07 18.25
C LYS A 203 -20.88 -9.01 18.49
N PHE A 204 -19.78 -8.75 17.84
CA PHE A 204 -18.55 -9.50 18.04
C PHE A 204 -18.05 -9.37 19.47
N SER A 205 -17.42 -10.43 19.99
CA SER A 205 -16.72 -10.41 21.27
C SER A 205 -15.56 -9.41 21.26
N ASN A 206 -15.04 -9.08 22.43
CA ASN A 206 -13.86 -8.24 22.54
C ASN A 206 -12.67 -8.83 21.76
N MET A 207 -12.46 -10.16 21.90
CA MET A 207 -11.39 -10.87 21.18
C MET A 207 -11.57 -10.81 19.67
N ALA A 208 -12.81 -11.02 19.17
CA ALA A 208 -13.06 -10.93 17.74
C ALA A 208 -12.90 -9.51 17.21
N THR A 209 -13.27 -8.49 17.99
CA THR A 209 -13.11 -7.08 17.61
C THR A 209 -11.63 -6.70 17.51
N ILE A 210 -10.81 -7.09 18.50
CA ILE A 210 -9.37 -6.90 18.46
C ILE A 210 -8.75 -7.68 17.28
N GLY A 211 -9.14 -8.95 17.14
CA GLY A 211 -8.59 -9.84 16.12
C GLY A 211 -8.77 -9.29 14.71
N PHE A 212 -9.98 -8.88 14.34
CA PHE A 212 -10.22 -8.27 13.03
C PHE A 212 -9.52 -6.91 12.86
N SER A 213 -9.40 -6.14 13.96
CA SER A 213 -8.64 -4.87 13.92
C SER A 213 -7.15 -5.10 13.72
N VAL A 214 -6.57 -6.12 14.38
CA VAL A 214 -5.17 -6.52 14.17
C VAL A 214 -4.95 -7.04 12.76
N VAL A 215 -5.86 -7.91 12.26
CA VAL A 215 -5.80 -8.39 10.87
C VAL A 215 -5.78 -7.23 9.88
N TYR A 216 -6.64 -6.23 10.05
CA TYR A 216 -6.69 -5.06 9.17
C TYR A 216 -5.41 -4.22 9.26
N LEU A 217 -4.99 -3.85 10.49
CA LEU A 217 -3.85 -2.96 10.70
C LEU A 217 -2.51 -3.61 10.37
N PHE A 218 -2.39 -4.93 10.43
CA PHE A 218 -1.17 -5.68 10.11
C PHE A 218 -1.32 -6.53 8.84
N CYS A 219 -2.31 -6.21 8.00
CA CYS A 219 -2.47 -6.86 6.71
C CYS A 219 -1.33 -6.45 5.77
N VAL A 220 -0.57 -7.43 5.29
CA VAL A 220 0.57 -7.18 4.39
C VAL A 220 0.12 -6.39 3.17
N GLU A 221 -0.99 -6.77 2.56
CA GLU A 221 -1.54 -6.21 1.32
C GLU A 221 -2.21 -4.83 1.51
N LEU A 222 -2.36 -4.37 2.75
CA LEU A 222 -2.77 -2.99 3.04
C LEU A 222 -1.58 -2.10 3.45
N ILE A 223 -0.47 -2.70 3.87
CA ILE A 223 0.66 -1.94 4.40
C ILE A 223 1.85 -1.92 3.43
N ALA A 224 2.18 -3.06 2.83
CA ALA A 224 3.32 -3.15 1.90
C ALA A 224 3.22 -2.21 0.70
N PRO A 225 2.04 -2.01 0.06
CA PRO A 225 1.92 -1.08 -1.05
C PRO A 225 2.23 0.37 -0.70
N CYS A 226 2.08 0.77 0.58
CA CYS A 226 2.46 2.11 1.03
C CYS A 226 3.98 2.36 0.91
N PHE A 227 4.79 1.28 0.87
CA PHE A 227 6.24 1.33 0.73
C PHE A 227 6.71 1.24 -0.71
N TYR A 228 5.82 1.04 -1.66
CA TYR A 228 6.15 1.25 -3.06
C TYR A 228 6.20 2.74 -3.34
N ASP A 229 5.07 3.43 -3.29
CA ASP A 229 4.99 4.89 -3.30
C ASP A 229 3.54 5.34 -3.02
N PHE A 230 3.25 6.66 -2.97
CA PHE A 230 1.89 7.17 -2.86
C PHE A 230 1.07 6.83 -4.10
N HIS A 231 -0.19 6.43 -3.90
CA HIS A 231 -1.11 6.14 -5.01
C HIS A 231 -2.58 6.36 -4.60
N GLU A 232 -3.45 6.72 -5.57
CA GLU A 232 -4.89 6.94 -5.31
C GLU A 232 -5.59 5.71 -4.72
N ASN A 233 -5.13 4.51 -5.04
CA ASN A 233 -5.71 3.28 -4.50
C ASN A 233 -5.61 3.18 -2.96
N ALA A 234 -4.75 3.98 -2.31
CA ALA A 234 -4.67 4.07 -0.85
C ALA A 234 -5.97 4.61 -0.19
N PHE A 235 -6.83 5.28 -0.95
CA PHE A 235 -8.16 5.67 -0.49
C PHE A 235 -9.12 4.48 -0.34
N LEU A 236 -8.93 3.41 -1.10
CA LEU A 236 -9.86 2.28 -1.17
C LEU A 236 -10.10 1.59 0.18
N PRO A 237 -9.08 1.29 1.02
CA PRO A 237 -9.31 0.60 2.28
C PRO A 237 -10.29 1.34 3.20
N MET A 238 -10.11 2.65 3.36
CA MET A 238 -10.97 3.47 4.20
C MET A 238 -12.37 3.61 3.59
N LEU A 239 -12.47 3.98 2.31
CA LEU A 239 -13.75 4.25 1.67
C LEU A 239 -14.61 2.99 1.54
N LEU A 240 -14.02 1.84 1.17
CA LEU A 240 -14.73 0.56 1.11
C LEU A 240 -15.22 0.11 2.50
N MET A 241 -14.41 0.27 3.54
CA MET A 241 -14.86 -0.06 4.90
C MET A 241 -16.00 0.83 5.37
N TRP A 242 -16.00 2.15 5.03
CA TRP A 242 -17.14 3.03 5.28
C TRP A 242 -18.36 2.65 4.44
N PHE A 243 -18.19 2.25 3.18
CA PHE A 243 -19.27 1.72 2.35
C PHE A 243 -19.90 0.49 3.00
N PHE A 244 -19.11 -0.52 3.41
CA PHE A 244 -19.62 -1.71 4.08
C PHE A 244 -20.30 -1.39 5.43
N TYR A 245 -19.75 -0.46 6.20
CA TYR A 245 -20.40 0.03 7.41
C TYR A 245 -21.77 0.64 7.11
N ALA A 246 -21.87 1.44 6.05
CA ALA A 246 -23.13 2.06 5.64
C ALA A 246 -24.17 1.01 5.21
N VAL A 247 -23.73 -0.01 4.44
CA VAL A 247 -24.55 -1.15 4.03
C VAL A 247 -25.10 -1.88 5.28
N GLU A 248 -24.23 -2.26 6.21
CA GLU A 248 -24.62 -3.00 7.42
C GLU A 248 -25.52 -2.20 8.37
N LYS A 249 -25.34 -0.89 8.43
CA LYS A 249 -26.16 0.00 9.24
C LYS A 249 -27.38 0.55 8.50
N LYS A 250 -27.59 0.14 7.23
CA LYS A 250 -28.69 0.63 6.36
C LYS A 250 -28.71 2.17 6.24
N LYS A 251 -27.51 2.81 6.28
CA LYS A 251 -27.32 4.25 6.13
C LYS A 251 -27.18 4.59 4.64
N TYR A 252 -28.29 4.59 3.92
CA TYR A 252 -28.29 4.68 2.45
C TYR A 252 -27.64 5.97 1.91
N VAL A 253 -27.84 7.12 2.59
CA VAL A 253 -27.19 8.38 2.18
C VAL A 253 -25.68 8.24 2.26
N LEU A 254 -25.14 7.73 3.38
CA LEU A 254 -23.70 7.49 3.51
C LEU A 254 -23.20 6.48 2.47
N MET A 255 -23.97 5.44 2.18
CA MET A 255 -23.63 4.45 1.15
C MET A 255 -23.48 5.11 -0.23
N TYR A 256 -24.38 6.02 -0.61
CA TYR A 256 -24.29 6.74 -1.88
C TYR A 256 -23.12 7.74 -1.91
N ILE A 257 -22.87 8.44 -0.79
CA ILE A 257 -21.69 9.31 -0.68
C ILE A 257 -20.40 8.49 -0.87
N MET A 258 -20.28 7.33 -0.17
CA MET A 258 -19.12 6.47 -0.35
C MET A 258 -19.02 5.90 -1.76
N THR A 259 -20.14 5.57 -2.40
CA THR A 259 -20.17 5.15 -3.81
C THR A 259 -19.60 6.24 -4.73
N ALA A 260 -20.03 7.47 -4.56
CA ALA A 260 -19.54 8.59 -5.36
C ALA A 260 -18.03 8.83 -5.16
N LEU A 261 -17.56 8.79 -3.89
CA LEU A 261 -16.13 8.93 -3.58
C LEU A 261 -15.31 7.77 -4.14
N LEU A 262 -15.81 6.53 -4.07
CA LEU A 262 -15.13 5.35 -4.62
C LEU A 262 -15.01 5.43 -6.14
N LEU A 263 -16.03 5.89 -6.85
CA LEU A 263 -16.02 6.00 -8.30
C LEU A 263 -14.99 7.02 -8.82
N ILE A 264 -14.70 8.07 -8.04
CA ILE A 264 -13.69 9.07 -8.41
C ILE A 264 -12.27 8.72 -7.95
N VAL A 265 -12.06 7.56 -7.32
CA VAL A 265 -10.69 7.10 -6.98
C VAL A 265 -9.92 6.76 -8.24
N LYS A 266 -10.49 5.92 -9.09
CA LYS A 266 -9.91 5.49 -10.37
C LYS A 266 -11.02 4.89 -11.24
N GLU A 267 -10.83 4.91 -12.57
CA GLU A 267 -11.83 4.40 -13.55
C GLU A 267 -12.19 2.93 -13.31
N ASP A 268 -11.23 2.09 -12.92
CA ASP A 268 -11.40 0.65 -12.71
C ASP A 268 -12.17 0.31 -11.41
N VAL A 269 -12.21 1.23 -10.43
CA VAL A 269 -12.98 1.05 -9.19
C VAL A 269 -14.48 0.93 -9.49
N SER A 270 -14.94 1.45 -10.63
CA SER A 270 -16.32 1.25 -11.06
C SER A 270 -16.70 -0.22 -11.26
N ILE A 271 -15.74 -1.08 -11.63
CA ILE A 271 -15.94 -2.54 -11.73
C ILE A 271 -16.20 -3.13 -10.34
N TYR A 272 -15.40 -2.73 -9.33
CA TYR A 272 -15.67 -3.10 -7.93
C TYR A 272 -17.09 -2.71 -7.53
N MET A 273 -17.47 -1.46 -7.82
CA MET A 273 -18.75 -0.92 -7.39
C MET A 273 -19.95 -1.58 -8.09
N VAL A 274 -19.81 -2.03 -9.33
CA VAL A 274 -20.82 -2.88 -9.98
C VAL A 274 -21.01 -4.18 -9.20
N LEU A 275 -19.92 -4.89 -8.89
CA LEU A 275 -19.96 -6.15 -8.14
C LEU A 275 -20.51 -5.97 -6.72
N LEU A 276 -20.10 -4.90 -6.04
CA LEU A 276 -20.63 -4.55 -4.72
C LEU A 276 -22.10 -4.13 -4.76
N GLY A 277 -22.55 -3.49 -5.83
CA GLY A 277 -23.96 -3.21 -6.07
C GLY A 277 -24.78 -4.50 -6.24
N LEU A 278 -24.25 -5.48 -7.00
CA LEU A 278 -24.86 -6.81 -7.13
C LEU A 278 -24.91 -7.52 -5.76
N PHE A 279 -23.82 -7.48 -4.97
CA PHE A 279 -23.84 -7.97 -3.59
C PHE A 279 -24.97 -7.32 -2.77
N CYS A 280 -25.10 -5.99 -2.85
CA CYS A 280 -26.10 -5.23 -2.12
C CYS A 280 -27.55 -5.58 -2.52
N ILE A 281 -27.82 -5.97 -3.78
CA ILE A 281 -29.16 -6.45 -4.21
C ILE A 281 -29.61 -7.64 -3.37
N PHE A 282 -28.70 -8.54 -3.03
CA PHE A 282 -29.00 -9.72 -2.22
C PHE A 282 -28.87 -9.47 -0.70
N ARG A 283 -28.01 -8.51 -0.32
CA ARG A 283 -27.74 -8.21 1.10
C ARG A 283 -28.76 -7.28 1.73
N LEU A 284 -29.30 -6.31 0.97
CA LEU A 284 -30.21 -5.30 1.48
C LEU A 284 -31.68 -5.74 1.35
N GLU A 285 -32.49 -5.40 2.34
CA GLU A 285 -33.94 -5.58 2.27
C GLU A 285 -34.53 -4.77 1.12
N LYS A 286 -34.06 -3.51 0.96
CA LYS A 286 -34.46 -2.62 -0.13
C LYS A 286 -33.49 -2.80 -1.30
N ARG A 287 -33.73 -3.81 -2.12
CA ARG A 287 -32.85 -4.26 -3.23
C ARG A 287 -32.55 -3.19 -4.26
N TYR A 288 -33.46 -2.24 -4.45
CA TYR A 288 -33.26 -1.16 -5.43
C TYR A 288 -32.03 -0.29 -5.13
N HIS A 289 -31.62 -0.14 -3.86
CA HIS A 289 -30.39 0.57 -3.53
C HIS A 289 -29.14 -0.12 -4.11
N GLY A 290 -29.08 -1.45 -4.08
CA GLY A 290 -28.02 -2.22 -4.73
C GLY A 290 -28.06 -2.05 -6.26
N ALA A 291 -29.26 -2.10 -6.85
CA ALA A 291 -29.44 -1.90 -8.29
C ALA A 291 -29.02 -0.49 -8.74
N VAL A 292 -29.31 0.54 -7.93
CA VAL A 292 -28.86 1.91 -8.20
C VAL A 292 -27.32 2.00 -8.16
N VAL A 293 -26.67 1.40 -7.13
CA VAL A 293 -25.20 1.38 -7.05
C VAL A 293 -24.62 0.68 -8.27
N ALA A 294 -25.09 -0.52 -8.62
CA ALA A 294 -24.58 -1.29 -9.76
C ALA A 294 -24.80 -0.56 -11.08
N GLY A 295 -26.03 -0.06 -11.31
CA GLY A 295 -26.38 0.62 -12.56
C GLY A 295 -25.63 1.92 -12.75
N PHE A 296 -25.57 2.77 -11.71
CA PHE A 296 -24.83 4.02 -11.75
C PHE A 296 -23.33 3.80 -11.99
N SER A 297 -22.73 2.83 -11.30
CA SER A 297 -21.31 2.49 -11.47
C SER A 297 -21.01 1.94 -12.87
N GLY A 298 -21.90 1.12 -13.43
CA GLY A 298 -21.77 0.63 -14.81
C GLY A 298 -21.86 1.75 -15.84
N VAL A 299 -22.80 2.69 -15.67
CA VAL A 299 -22.90 3.88 -16.54
C VAL A 299 -21.65 4.76 -16.40
N TYR A 300 -21.21 5.01 -15.17
CA TYR A 300 -19.98 5.77 -14.90
C TYR A 300 -18.77 5.15 -15.61
N PHE A 301 -18.58 3.83 -15.50
CA PHE A 301 -17.50 3.10 -16.20
C PHE A 301 -17.52 3.38 -17.71
N VAL A 302 -18.68 3.21 -18.35
CA VAL A 302 -18.81 3.42 -19.80
C VAL A 302 -18.54 4.88 -20.18
N VAL A 303 -19.03 5.84 -19.38
CA VAL A 303 -18.81 7.27 -19.67
C VAL A 303 -17.34 7.63 -19.52
N VAL A 304 -16.70 7.24 -18.41
CA VAL A 304 -15.29 7.60 -18.13
C VAL A 304 -14.35 6.95 -19.13
N THR A 305 -14.53 5.66 -19.42
CA THR A 305 -13.67 4.96 -20.41
C THR A 305 -13.82 5.59 -21.81
N ARG A 306 -15.02 6.00 -22.21
CA ARG A 306 -15.23 6.71 -23.48
C ARG A 306 -14.59 8.10 -23.51
N LEU A 307 -14.59 8.81 -22.37
CA LEU A 307 -13.89 10.10 -22.26
C LEU A 307 -12.38 9.91 -22.37
N MET A 308 -11.83 8.90 -21.69
CA MET A 308 -10.40 8.58 -21.76
C MET A 308 -9.98 8.11 -23.16
N GLU A 309 -10.79 7.32 -23.86
CA GLU A 309 -10.55 6.93 -25.24
C GLU A 309 -10.56 8.14 -26.21
N LYS A 310 -11.40 9.15 -25.94
CA LYS A 310 -11.56 10.29 -26.83
C LYS A 310 -10.58 11.42 -26.56
N TYR A 311 -10.24 11.68 -25.30
CA TYR A 311 -9.50 12.88 -24.87
C TYR A 311 -8.19 12.56 -24.15
N GLY A 312 -7.91 11.28 -23.86
CA GLY A 312 -6.75 10.80 -23.15
C GLY A 312 -5.89 9.84 -23.97
N GLU A 313 -5.00 9.17 -23.28
CA GLU A 313 -4.08 8.14 -23.84
C GLU A 313 -4.78 6.78 -24.00
N GLY A 314 -6.08 6.70 -23.73
CA GLY A 314 -6.87 5.47 -23.77
C GLY A 314 -6.81 4.65 -22.47
N VAL A 315 -7.44 3.47 -22.51
CA VAL A 315 -7.47 2.56 -21.36
C VAL A 315 -6.46 1.43 -21.57
N PHE A 316 -5.60 1.17 -20.59
CA PHE A 316 -4.53 0.15 -20.67
C PHE A 316 -5.04 -1.30 -20.62
N THR A 317 -6.19 -1.57 -21.24
CA THR A 317 -6.85 -2.89 -21.19
C THR A 317 -6.00 -3.98 -21.84
N SER A 318 -5.29 -3.67 -22.92
CA SER A 318 -4.41 -4.64 -23.61
C SER A 318 -3.16 -4.96 -22.79
N ARG A 319 -2.58 -3.99 -22.08
CA ARG A 319 -1.44 -4.20 -21.18
C ARG A 319 -1.84 -5.09 -19.99
N THR A 320 -3.02 -4.85 -19.43
CA THR A 320 -3.47 -5.51 -18.20
C THR A 320 -4.02 -6.91 -18.48
N TYR A 321 -4.84 -7.07 -19.52
CA TYR A 321 -5.58 -8.29 -19.82
C TYR A 321 -5.25 -8.89 -21.20
N GLY A 322 -4.07 -8.58 -21.76
CA GLY A 322 -3.64 -9.10 -23.06
C GLY A 322 -3.60 -10.63 -23.11
N ASN A 323 -3.31 -11.27 -21.98
CA ASN A 323 -3.36 -12.72 -21.82
C ASN A 323 -4.76 -13.33 -22.05
N LEU A 324 -5.84 -12.57 -21.80
CA LEU A 324 -7.23 -13.01 -22.01
C LEU A 324 -7.79 -12.61 -23.39
N MET A 325 -7.02 -11.87 -24.18
CA MET A 325 -7.44 -11.44 -25.52
C MET A 325 -6.96 -12.45 -26.57
N THR A 326 -7.80 -13.39 -26.93
CA THR A 326 -7.53 -14.37 -28.00
C THR A 326 -7.52 -13.75 -29.39
N ASP A 327 -8.03 -12.54 -29.54
CA ASP A 327 -8.08 -11.75 -30.77
C ASP A 327 -7.33 -10.44 -30.57
N LYS A 328 -6.48 -10.01 -31.50
CA LYS A 328 -5.61 -8.82 -31.37
C LYS A 328 -6.37 -7.49 -31.23
N SER A 329 -7.71 -7.50 -31.31
CA SER A 329 -8.53 -6.31 -31.04
C SER A 329 -8.69 -6.11 -29.54
N ALA A 330 -7.99 -5.10 -29.01
CA ALA A 330 -8.09 -4.70 -27.61
C ALA A 330 -9.50 -4.19 -27.26
N SER A 331 -10.38 -5.08 -26.75
CA SER A 331 -11.69 -4.66 -26.25
C SER A 331 -12.11 -5.48 -25.04
N PHE A 332 -12.78 -4.83 -24.07
CA PHE A 332 -13.42 -5.51 -22.94
C PHE A 332 -14.37 -6.63 -23.36
N GLY A 333 -15.02 -6.49 -24.54
CA GLY A 333 -15.90 -7.52 -25.09
C GLY A 333 -15.17 -8.84 -25.35
N ASN A 334 -13.90 -8.81 -25.75
CA ASN A 334 -13.10 -10.02 -25.99
C ASN A 334 -12.75 -10.74 -24.69
N ILE A 335 -12.48 -10.01 -23.60
CA ILE A 335 -12.25 -10.60 -22.27
C ILE A 335 -13.50 -11.36 -21.83
N ILE A 336 -14.67 -10.73 -21.89
CA ILE A 336 -15.95 -11.35 -21.55
C ILE A 336 -16.20 -12.57 -22.44
N LYS A 337 -15.94 -12.46 -23.74
CA LYS A 337 -16.07 -13.56 -24.69
C LYS A 337 -15.18 -14.74 -24.27
N THR A 338 -13.90 -14.52 -23.98
CA THR A 338 -12.95 -15.56 -23.54
C THR A 338 -13.43 -16.25 -22.25
N VAL A 339 -13.85 -15.48 -21.24
CA VAL A 339 -14.38 -16.04 -19.99
C VAL A 339 -15.60 -16.95 -20.21
N ILE A 340 -16.48 -16.59 -21.15
CA ILE A 340 -17.71 -17.36 -21.42
C ILE A 340 -17.44 -18.55 -22.32
N THR A 341 -16.63 -18.38 -23.37
CA THR A 341 -16.42 -19.41 -24.39
C THR A 341 -15.33 -20.39 -24.01
N ASP A 342 -14.35 -19.99 -23.19
CA ASP A 342 -13.26 -20.84 -22.71
C ASP A 342 -12.98 -20.64 -21.23
N PRO A 343 -13.89 -21.07 -20.34
CA PRO A 343 -13.72 -20.90 -18.90
C PRO A 343 -12.52 -21.67 -18.33
N MET A 344 -12.09 -22.76 -18.98
CA MET A 344 -10.91 -23.51 -18.53
C MET A 344 -9.64 -22.72 -18.80
N TYR A 345 -9.52 -22.08 -19.95
CA TYR A 345 -8.42 -21.18 -20.24
C TYR A 345 -8.37 -20.03 -19.23
N PHE A 346 -9.52 -19.38 -18.96
CA PHE A 346 -9.59 -18.33 -17.94
C PHE A 346 -9.08 -18.82 -16.58
N ILE A 347 -9.48 -20.01 -16.13
CA ILE A 347 -9.00 -20.57 -14.85
C ILE A 347 -7.47 -20.77 -14.87
N THR A 348 -6.91 -21.25 -15.98
CA THR A 348 -5.45 -21.43 -16.08
C THR A 348 -4.68 -20.12 -16.02
N GLN A 349 -5.29 -19.01 -16.43
CA GLN A 349 -4.68 -17.68 -16.33
C GLN A 349 -4.74 -17.11 -14.91
N CYS A 350 -5.56 -17.66 -14.01
CA CYS A 350 -5.71 -17.23 -12.62
C CYS A 350 -4.87 -18.07 -11.64
N VAL A 351 -4.01 -18.97 -12.12
CA VAL A 351 -3.28 -19.91 -11.25
C VAL A 351 -1.83 -20.02 -11.72
N ASP A 352 -0.99 -19.16 -11.19
CA ASP A 352 0.46 -19.26 -11.27
C ASP A 352 1.10 -19.32 -9.86
N GLU A 353 2.42 -19.38 -9.77
CA GLU A 353 3.14 -19.42 -8.48
C GLU A 353 2.95 -18.12 -7.69
N LYS A 354 2.93 -16.97 -8.37
CA LYS A 354 2.74 -15.66 -7.72
C LYS A 354 1.32 -15.51 -7.21
N ASP A 355 0.32 -15.89 -8.02
CA ASP A 355 -1.10 -15.90 -7.64
C ASP A 355 -1.32 -16.76 -6.40
N PHE A 356 -0.73 -17.96 -6.39
CA PHE A 356 -0.85 -18.87 -5.25
C PHE A 356 -0.19 -18.29 -3.99
N LYS A 357 0.98 -17.65 -4.12
CA LYS A 357 1.65 -16.97 -3.02
C LYS A 357 0.80 -15.83 -2.48
N LEU A 358 0.31 -14.95 -3.33
CA LEU A 358 -0.59 -13.84 -2.95
C LEU A 358 -1.83 -14.39 -2.23
N MET A 359 -2.48 -15.40 -2.80
CA MET A 359 -3.65 -16.03 -2.19
C MET A 359 -3.34 -16.55 -0.78
N LEU A 360 -2.20 -17.19 -0.55
CA LEU A 360 -1.85 -17.70 0.78
C LEU A 360 -1.57 -16.58 1.77
N ILE A 361 -0.87 -15.51 1.36
CA ILE A 361 -0.56 -14.36 2.24
C ILE A 361 -1.86 -13.70 2.72
N ILE A 362 -2.85 -13.54 1.85
CA ILE A 362 -4.17 -12.96 2.20
C ILE A 362 -5.03 -13.96 2.99
N MET A 363 -5.15 -15.19 2.52
CA MET A 363 -6.16 -16.13 3.02
C MET A 363 -5.78 -16.80 4.33
N ILE A 364 -4.49 -17.03 4.61
CA ILE A 364 -4.09 -17.60 5.90
C ILE A 364 -4.47 -16.69 7.07
N PRO A 365 -4.16 -15.37 7.08
CA PRO A 365 -4.62 -14.45 8.12
C PRO A 365 -6.15 -14.34 8.22
N LEU A 366 -6.87 -14.55 7.11
CA LEU A 366 -8.34 -14.58 7.09
C LEU A 366 -8.92 -15.96 7.41
N PHE A 367 -8.09 -16.96 7.69
CA PHE A 367 -8.49 -18.35 7.93
C PHE A 367 -9.41 -18.90 6.82
N PHE A 368 -9.18 -18.52 5.58
CA PHE A 368 -10.00 -18.87 4.42
C PHE A 368 -11.52 -18.57 4.59
N LEU A 369 -11.88 -17.74 5.58
CA LEU A 369 -13.27 -17.37 5.83
C LEU A 369 -14.00 -16.75 4.63
N PRO A 370 -13.36 -16.00 3.72
CA PRO A 370 -14.04 -15.50 2.52
C PRO A 370 -14.73 -16.59 1.70
N PHE A 371 -14.17 -17.81 1.67
CA PHE A 371 -14.74 -18.95 0.94
C PHE A 371 -15.80 -19.72 1.74
N VAL A 372 -15.84 -19.56 3.07
CA VAL A 372 -16.71 -20.33 3.97
C VAL A 372 -18.08 -19.66 4.07
N THR A 373 -18.90 -19.78 3.05
CA THR A 373 -20.23 -19.16 3.01
C THR A 373 -21.30 -20.11 2.48
N LYS A 374 -22.55 -19.89 2.90
CA LYS A 374 -23.76 -20.52 2.34
C LYS A 374 -24.50 -19.58 1.39
N HIS A 375 -24.09 -18.32 1.32
CA HIS A 375 -24.75 -17.28 0.55
C HIS A 375 -24.00 -17.03 -0.76
N PHE A 376 -24.65 -17.35 -1.87
CA PHE A 376 -24.08 -17.09 -3.20
C PHE A 376 -23.64 -15.62 -3.38
N SER A 377 -24.38 -14.68 -2.78
CA SER A 377 -24.06 -13.26 -2.89
C SER A 377 -22.67 -12.86 -2.34
N HIS A 378 -22.15 -13.63 -1.37
CA HIS A 378 -20.83 -13.34 -0.79
C HIS A 378 -19.69 -13.57 -1.79
N TYR A 379 -19.89 -14.37 -2.84
CA TYR A 379 -18.91 -14.55 -3.91
C TYR A 379 -18.70 -13.29 -4.76
N PHE A 380 -19.66 -12.35 -4.78
CA PHE A 380 -19.43 -11.04 -5.40
C PHE A 380 -18.35 -10.22 -4.69
N LEU A 381 -18.03 -10.52 -3.41
CA LEU A 381 -16.93 -9.90 -2.68
C LEU A 381 -15.55 -10.52 -3.03
N LEU A 382 -15.53 -11.75 -3.57
CA LEU A 382 -14.32 -12.40 -4.04
C LEU A 382 -14.03 -12.06 -5.51
N ALA A 383 -15.06 -11.72 -6.29
CA ALA A 383 -14.93 -11.45 -7.71
C ALA A 383 -13.91 -10.33 -8.03
N PRO A 384 -13.83 -9.21 -7.28
CA PRO A 384 -12.77 -8.23 -7.49
C PRO A 384 -11.36 -8.82 -7.39
N PHE A 385 -11.10 -9.69 -6.41
CA PHE A 385 -9.79 -10.33 -6.24
C PHE A 385 -9.42 -11.20 -7.44
N ILE A 386 -10.37 -11.98 -7.95
CA ILE A 386 -10.16 -12.81 -9.16
C ILE A 386 -9.90 -11.92 -10.37
N LEU A 387 -10.75 -10.90 -10.58
CA LEU A 387 -10.71 -10.09 -11.79
C LEU A 387 -9.53 -9.10 -11.81
N MET A 388 -9.13 -8.55 -10.68
CA MET A 388 -8.15 -7.46 -10.62
C MET A 388 -6.74 -7.94 -10.22
N ASN A 389 -6.62 -9.12 -9.60
CA ASN A 389 -5.32 -9.61 -9.14
C ASN A 389 -4.90 -10.94 -9.77
N LEU A 390 -5.83 -11.90 -9.95
CA LEU A 390 -5.45 -13.22 -10.45
C LEU A 390 -5.59 -13.35 -11.98
N ALA A 391 -6.55 -12.68 -12.60
CA ALA A 391 -6.81 -12.78 -14.04
C ALA A 391 -5.89 -11.93 -14.93
N PRO A 392 -5.36 -10.76 -14.49
CA PRO A 392 -4.47 -9.96 -15.32
C PRO A 392 -3.14 -10.64 -15.61
N GLY A 393 -2.66 -10.53 -16.87
CA GLY A 393 -1.30 -10.93 -17.24
C GLY A 393 -0.23 -9.88 -16.86
N TYR A 394 -0.63 -8.77 -16.24
CA TYR A 394 0.27 -7.70 -15.80
C TYR A 394 0.96 -8.07 -14.49
N GLY A 395 2.29 -8.22 -14.53
CA GLY A 395 3.10 -8.82 -13.46
C GLY A 395 3.07 -8.11 -12.09
N TYR A 396 2.53 -6.89 -12.00
CA TYR A 396 2.35 -6.16 -10.73
C TYR A 396 0.95 -6.34 -10.14
N ALA A 397 -0.02 -6.84 -10.91
CA ALA A 397 -1.40 -7.00 -10.44
C ALA A 397 -1.51 -8.00 -9.28
N ASN A 398 -0.66 -9.03 -9.27
CA ASN A 398 -0.59 -10.08 -8.26
C ASN A 398 0.59 -9.92 -7.28
N ASP A 399 1.21 -8.73 -7.22
CA ASP A 399 2.22 -8.43 -6.22
C ASP A 399 1.58 -7.77 -4.98
N TYR A 400 1.81 -8.35 -3.80
CA TYR A 400 1.30 -7.82 -2.54
C TYR A 400 1.88 -6.47 -2.14
N GLY A 401 3.01 -6.07 -2.74
CA GLY A 401 3.67 -4.77 -2.51
C GLY A 401 3.13 -3.63 -3.39
N PHE A 402 2.22 -3.92 -4.33
CA PHE A 402 1.68 -2.90 -5.23
C PHE A 402 0.24 -2.52 -4.91
N GLN A 403 -0.16 -1.32 -5.32
CA GLN A 403 -1.45 -0.69 -5.03
C GLN A 403 -2.70 -1.47 -5.48
N TYR A 404 -2.57 -2.43 -6.38
CA TYR A 404 -3.70 -3.18 -6.94
C TYR A 404 -4.42 -4.09 -5.93
N VAL A 405 -3.79 -4.39 -4.80
CA VAL A 405 -4.37 -5.26 -3.76
C VAL A 405 -5.19 -4.53 -2.70
N PHE A 406 -5.10 -3.20 -2.58
CA PHE A 406 -5.80 -2.42 -1.56
C PHE A 406 -7.31 -2.67 -1.52
N GLY A 407 -7.98 -2.54 -2.68
CA GLY A 407 -9.43 -2.67 -2.78
C GLY A 407 -9.90 -4.10 -2.57
N THR A 408 -9.24 -5.04 -3.22
CA THR A 408 -9.59 -6.46 -3.21
C THR A 408 -9.43 -7.07 -1.83
N THR A 409 -8.30 -6.81 -1.16
CA THR A 409 -8.05 -7.25 0.22
C THR A 409 -9.08 -6.71 1.19
N THR A 410 -9.49 -5.45 1.03
CA THR A 410 -10.55 -4.85 1.85
C THR A 410 -11.89 -5.58 1.68
N CYS A 411 -12.26 -5.96 0.45
CA CYS A 411 -13.44 -6.77 0.19
C CYS A 411 -13.34 -8.16 0.84
N LEU A 412 -12.16 -8.79 0.81
CA LEU A 412 -11.93 -10.10 1.43
C LEU A 412 -11.98 -10.04 2.96
N ILE A 413 -11.43 -8.99 3.59
CA ILE A 413 -11.54 -8.79 5.04
C ILE A 413 -13.01 -8.65 5.44
N TYR A 414 -13.80 -7.86 4.70
CA TYR A 414 -15.23 -7.73 4.97
C TYR A 414 -15.97 -9.05 4.73
N ALA A 415 -15.66 -9.80 3.67
CA ALA A 415 -16.22 -11.13 3.43
C ALA A 415 -15.91 -12.09 4.59
N ALA A 416 -14.69 -12.07 5.12
CA ALA A 416 -14.32 -12.84 6.31
C ALA A 416 -15.15 -12.42 7.53
N MET A 417 -15.39 -11.13 7.74
CA MET A 417 -16.21 -10.63 8.86
C MET A 417 -17.66 -11.12 8.81
N ILE A 418 -18.32 -11.03 7.65
CA ILE A 418 -19.72 -11.46 7.52
C ILE A 418 -19.85 -12.97 7.66
N ASN A 419 -18.91 -13.74 7.10
CA ASN A 419 -18.90 -15.20 7.22
C ASN A 419 -18.56 -15.64 8.65
N TYR A 420 -17.62 -14.96 9.33
CA TYR A 420 -17.36 -15.19 10.75
C TYR A 420 -18.60 -14.92 11.62
N ALA A 421 -19.39 -13.91 11.31
CA ALA A 421 -20.62 -13.61 12.05
C ALA A 421 -21.59 -14.81 12.08
N GLU A 422 -21.65 -15.58 10.99
CA GLU A 422 -22.54 -16.73 10.81
C GLU A 422 -22.00 -18.04 11.38
N LEU A 423 -20.70 -18.11 11.71
CA LEU A 423 -20.11 -19.31 12.29
C LEU A 423 -20.74 -19.65 13.64
N LYS A 424 -20.92 -20.95 13.85
CA LYS A 424 -21.36 -21.56 15.10
C LYS A 424 -20.32 -22.57 15.57
N GLY A 425 -20.18 -22.73 16.86
CA GLY A 425 -19.29 -23.77 17.41
C GLY A 425 -18.38 -23.27 18.52
N LYS A 426 -17.85 -24.22 19.31
CA LYS A 426 -17.06 -23.93 20.52
C LYS A 426 -15.71 -23.24 20.24
N HIS A 427 -15.18 -23.39 19.01
CA HIS A 427 -13.86 -22.90 18.65
C HIS A 427 -13.89 -21.59 17.85
N LYS A 428 -15.08 -21.03 17.59
CA LYS A 428 -15.23 -19.75 16.88
C LYS A 428 -14.36 -18.65 17.51
N GLU A 429 -14.30 -18.59 18.84
CA GLU A 429 -13.55 -17.59 19.59
C GLU A 429 -12.01 -17.72 19.43
N PHE A 430 -11.51 -18.87 18.99
CA PHE A 430 -10.07 -19.08 18.73
C PHE A 430 -9.64 -18.49 17.38
N LEU A 431 -10.52 -18.44 16.40
CA LEU A 431 -10.19 -17.96 15.06
C LEU A 431 -9.55 -16.56 15.03
N PRO A 432 -10.09 -15.55 15.74
CA PRO A 432 -9.46 -14.22 15.79
C PRO A 432 -8.05 -14.23 16.38
N ILE A 433 -7.74 -15.18 17.28
CA ILE A 433 -6.39 -15.34 17.84
C ILE A 433 -5.44 -15.85 16.76
N PHE A 434 -5.82 -16.92 16.06
CA PHE A 434 -5.06 -17.45 14.93
C PHE A 434 -4.84 -16.39 13.84
N MET A 435 -5.89 -15.68 13.45
CA MET A 435 -5.88 -14.65 12.44
C MET A 435 -4.91 -13.51 12.82
N SER A 436 -4.93 -13.08 14.10
CA SER A 436 -4.01 -12.06 14.61
C SER A 436 -2.55 -12.51 14.57
N ILE A 437 -2.28 -13.75 15.00
CA ILE A 437 -0.92 -14.33 14.98
C ILE A 437 -0.40 -14.37 13.54
N SER A 438 -1.21 -14.86 12.61
CA SER A 438 -0.83 -14.98 11.20
C SER A 438 -0.56 -13.61 10.57
N ALA A 439 -1.43 -12.62 10.80
CA ALA A 439 -1.23 -11.27 10.28
C ALA A 439 0.04 -10.62 10.84
N LEU A 440 0.28 -10.70 12.15
CA LEU A 440 1.48 -10.15 12.79
C LEU A 440 2.77 -10.79 12.28
N LEU A 441 2.79 -12.10 12.06
CA LEU A 441 4.00 -12.81 11.63
C LEU A 441 4.29 -12.60 10.15
N PHE A 442 3.27 -12.56 9.28
CA PHE A 442 3.47 -12.17 7.89
C PHE A 442 3.91 -10.71 7.77
N PHE A 443 3.27 -9.79 8.50
CA PHE A 443 3.69 -8.39 8.54
C PHE A 443 5.17 -8.27 8.95
N SER A 444 5.57 -8.92 10.03
CA SER A 444 6.95 -8.89 10.49
C SER A 444 7.94 -9.39 9.44
N SER A 445 7.60 -10.49 8.76
CA SER A 445 8.48 -11.09 7.76
C SER A 445 8.55 -10.32 6.45
N LEU A 446 7.42 -9.78 5.97
CA LEU A 446 7.31 -9.24 4.62
C LEU A 446 7.34 -7.70 4.57
N VAL A 447 7.03 -7.04 5.68
CA VAL A 447 6.94 -5.56 5.75
C VAL A 447 7.95 -4.98 6.74
N GLY A 448 8.25 -5.70 7.81
CA GLY A 448 9.11 -5.21 8.89
C GLY A 448 10.50 -4.74 8.46
N GLY A 449 11.03 -5.28 7.36
CA GLY A 449 12.34 -4.89 6.80
C GLY A 449 12.43 -3.43 6.34
N ASN A 450 11.29 -2.77 6.08
CA ASN A 450 11.26 -1.36 5.65
C ASN A 450 11.82 -0.38 6.68
N VAL A 451 11.97 -0.78 7.94
CA VAL A 451 12.71 0.01 8.96
C VAL A 451 14.17 0.24 8.58
N GLY A 452 14.73 -0.59 7.72
CA GLY A 452 16.11 -0.45 7.22
C GLY A 452 16.38 0.87 6.51
N SER A 453 15.36 1.53 5.94
CA SER A 453 15.52 2.85 5.31
C SER A 453 16.01 3.90 6.33
N LYS A 454 15.53 3.83 7.58
CA LYS A 454 16.03 4.73 8.63
C LYS A 454 17.48 4.41 9.00
N GLU A 455 17.82 3.14 9.18
CA GLU A 455 19.19 2.70 9.48
C GLU A 455 20.15 3.11 8.35
N LEU A 456 19.72 2.99 7.10
CA LEU A 456 20.47 3.41 5.92
C LEU A 456 20.71 4.92 5.92
N TYR A 457 19.67 5.72 6.21
CA TYR A 457 19.78 7.17 6.34
C TYR A 457 20.75 7.58 7.45
N ASP A 458 20.58 7.02 8.64
CA ASP A 458 21.41 7.37 9.81
C ASP A 458 22.90 7.03 9.59
N ASN A 459 23.18 5.93 8.87
CA ASN A 459 24.55 5.48 8.59
C ASN A 459 25.24 6.25 7.47
N ASN A 460 24.48 6.90 6.57
CA ASN A 460 25.00 7.61 5.40
C ASN A 460 24.50 9.06 5.35
N ARG A 461 24.22 9.66 6.49
CA ARG A 461 23.56 10.96 6.59
C ARG A 461 24.29 12.05 5.80
N GLU A 462 25.62 12.16 5.98
CA GLU A 462 26.46 13.13 5.29
C GLU A 462 26.31 13.02 3.75
N ARG A 463 26.23 11.80 3.23
CA ARG A 463 26.03 11.55 1.80
C ARG A 463 24.69 12.09 1.30
N TYR A 464 23.63 11.92 2.09
CA TYR A 464 22.29 12.41 1.72
C TYR A 464 22.17 13.91 1.90
N ASP A 465 22.80 14.49 2.93
CA ASP A 465 22.87 15.94 3.14
C ASP A 465 23.58 16.63 1.94
N ILE A 466 24.68 16.05 1.43
CA ILE A 466 25.36 16.54 0.20
C ILE A 466 24.44 16.46 -1.03
N LYS A 467 23.72 15.34 -1.22
CA LYS A 467 22.77 15.20 -2.33
C LYS A 467 21.67 16.26 -2.28
N ASP A 468 21.12 16.50 -1.08
CA ASP A 468 20.08 17.51 -0.87
C ASP A 468 20.64 18.92 -1.16
N GLU A 469 21.86 19.25 -0.71
CA GLU A 469 22.51 20.52 -1.03
C GLU A 469 22.73 20.74 -2.53
N LEU A 470 23.16 19.70 -3.26
CA LEU A 470 23.34 19.77 -4.72
C LEU A 470 22.01 19.98 -5.45
N ILE A 471 20.96 19.27 -5.05
CA ILE A 471 19.60 19.42 -5.62
C ILE A 471 19.04 20.81 -5.34
N ASP A 472 19.21 21.30 -4.11
CA ASP A 472 18.72 22.62 -3.69
C ASP A 472 19.50 23.78 -4.37
N SER A 473 20.68 23.50 -4.96
CA SER A 473 21.44 24.51 -5.73
C SER A 473 20.83 24.81 -7.10
N ILE A 474 19.93 23.95 -7.60
CA ILE A 474 19.27 24.13 -8.90
C ILE A 474 18.08 25.08 -8.74
N PRO A 475 17.99 26.18 -9.50
CA PRO A 475 16.89 27.12 -9.41
C PRO A 475 15.51 26.46 -9.55
N GLU A 476 14.54 26.92 -8.74
CA GLU A 476 13.21 26.30 -8.70
C GLU A 476 12.43 26.43 -10.00
N ASP A 477 12.68 27.50 -10.77
CA ASP A 477 12.05 27.81 -12.06
C ASP A 477 12.72 27.16 -13.27
N ALA A 478 13.89 26.56 -13.08
CA ALA A 478 14.61 25.88 -14.16
C ALA A 478 13.99 24.51 -14.50
N SER A 479 13.96 24.17 -15.78
CA SER A 479 13.60 22.84 -16.25
C SER A 479 14.72 21.83 -15.97
N VAL A 480 14.38 20.60 -15.56
CA VAL A 480 15.35 19.58 -15.17
C VAL A 480 15.04 18.24 -15.84
N ALA A 481 16.08 17.57 -16.34
CA ALA A 481 16.03 16.15 -16.66
C ALA A 481 16.93 15.36 -15.71
N CYS A 482 16.43 14.27 -15.15
CA CYS A 482 17.17 13.46 -14.18
C CYS A 482 16.72 12.00 -14.18
N ASP A 483 17.47 11.14 -13.46
CA ASP A 483 17.09 9.75 -13.29
C ASP A 483 15.85 9.59 -12.40
N SER A 484 15.30 8.36 -12.42
CA SER A 484 14.06 8.02 -11.71
C SER A 484 14.11 8.26 -10.20
N PHE A 485 15.28 8.19 -9.56
CA PHE A 485 15.40 8.32 -8.11
C PHE A 485 15.58 9.75 -7.61
N TYR A 486 16.16 10.62 -8.46
CA TYR A 486 16.29 12.05 -8.15
C TYR A 486 15.01 12.82 -8.44
N LEU A 487 14.24 12.39 -9.45
CA LEU A 487 13.06 13.08 -9.92
C LEU A 487 12.04 13.43 -8.79
N PRO A 488 11.67 12.53 -7.86
CA PRO A 488 10.72 12.88 -6.81
C PRO A 488 11.17 14.00 -5.86
N HIS A 489 12.49 14.24 -5.75
CA HIS A 489 13.06 15.32 -4.93
C HIS A 489 13.01 16.67 -5.63
N LEU A 490 12.96 16.66 -6.95
CA LEU A 490 12.96 17.84 -7.83
C LEU A 490 11.57 18.14 -8.42
N ALA A 491 10.57 17.28 -8.20
CA ALA A 491 9.29 17.34 -8.90
C ALA A 491 8.35 18.49 -8.44
N GLN A 492 8.76 19.34 -7.48
CA GLN A 492 8.04 20.57 -7.13
C GLN A 492 8.45 21.72 -8.04
N ARG A 493 8.31 21.52 -9.37
CA ARG A 493 8.59 22.49 -10.44
C ARG A 493 7.70 22.27 -11.65
N ASP A 494 7.58 23.27 -12.50
CA ASP A 494 6.70 23.22 -13.67
C ASP A 494 7.17 22.17 -14.70
N GLU A 495 8.47 22.10 -14.94
CA GLU A 495 9.05 21.23 -15.97
C GLU A 495 10.12 20.31 -15.38
N ILE A 496 9.82 19.01 -15.38
CA ILE A 496 10.77 17.95 -15.04
C ILE A 496 10.54 16.74 -15.93
N TYR A 497 11.63 16.10 -16.35
CA TYR A 497 11.63 15.02 -17.33
C TYR A 497 12.48 13.85 -16.83
N LEU A 498 12.18 12.65 -17.32
CA LEU A 498 12.91 11.44 -17.00
C LEU A 498 14.02 11.21 -18.02
N LEU A 499 15.27 11.19 -17.58
CA LEU A 499 16.44 11.07 -18.45
C LEU A 499 16.56 9.67 -19.11
N ASP A 500 16.17 8.62 -18.38
CA ASP A 500 16.30 7.21 -18.78
C ASP A 500 14.98 6.58 -19.26
N SER A 501 14.09 7.39 -19.86
CA SER A 501 12.82 6.90 -20.40
C SER A 501 13.06 6.09 -21.69
N ASN A 502 12.67 4.81 -21.66
CA ASN A 502 12.69 3.96 -22.86
C ASN A 502 11.54 4.25 -23.83
N ASP A 503 10.54 5.05 -23.43
CA ASP A 503 9.30 5.22 -24.18
C ASP A 503 9.24 6.57 -24.93
N VAL A 504 9.96 7.60 -24.47
CA VAL A 504 9.94 8.95 -25.07
C VAL A 504 11.31 9.59 -24.88
N GLU A 505 11.85 10.22 -25.92
CA GLU A 505 13.04 11.06 -25.78
C GLU A 505 12.66 12.31 -24.97
N PRO A 506 13.43 12.68 -23.92
CA PRO A 506 13.22 13.96 -23.24
C PRO A 506 13.33 15.12 -24.24
N PRO A 507 12.72 16.27 -23.98
CA PRO A 507 12.86 17.45 -24.85
C PRO A 507 14.34 17.73 -25.05
N SER A 508 14.71 18.08 -26.28
CA SER A 508 16.09 18.28 -26.70
C SER A 508 16.85 19.36 -25.92
N PHE A 509 16.17 20.13 -25.07
CA PHE A 509 16.79 21.17 -24.24
C PHE A 509 16.02 21.29 -22.91
N THR A 510 16.67 20.86 -21.82
CA THR A 510 16.32 21.23 -20.44
C THR A 510 17.42 22.13 -19.90
N ASP A 511 17.08 23.03 -18.96
CA ASP A 511 18.07 23.97 -18.41
C ASP A 511 19.15 23.23 -17.64
N PHE A 512 18.78 22.21 -16.87
CA PHE A 512 19.71 21.35 -16.14
C PHE A 512 19.48 19.88 -16.43
N VAL A 513 20.58 19.13 -16.42
CA VAL A 513 20.57 17.66 -16.52
C VAL A 513 21.39 17.08 -15.37
N ILE A 514 20.80 16.11 -14.64
CA ILE A 514 21.48 15.40 -13.56
C ILE A 514 21.78 13.98 -14.02
N VAL A 515 23.07 13.66 -14.10
CA VAL A 515 23.56 12.32 -14.39
C VAL A 515 24.01 11.66 -13.09
N ARG A 516 23.47 10.48 -12.79
CA ARG A 516 23.89 9.70 -11.61
C ARG A 516 25.23 9.03 -11.90
N THR A 517 26.21 9.20 -11.00
CA THR A 517 27.56 8.65 -11.12
C THR A 517 27.89 7.57 -10.09
N GLU A 518 26.85 6.95 -9.48
CA GLU A 518 27.01 5.97 -8.40
C GLU A 518 27.43 4.58 -8.90
N GLN A 519 27.15 4.23 -10.14
CA GLN A 519 27.30 2.87 -10.67
C GLN A 519 28.42 2.73 -11.71
N ASN A 520 29.00 3.85 -12.16
CA ASN A 520 30.09 3.89 -13.16
C ASN A 520 29.77 2.98 -14.37
N GLU A 521 28.60 3.16 -14.96
CA GLU A 521 28.13 2.37 -16.10
C GLU A 521 28.52 3.03 -17.42
N GLU A 522 28.76 2.23 -18.44
CA GLU A 522 29.08 2.69 -19.81
C GLU A 522 28.03 3.68 -20.37
N TRP A 523 26.79 3.57 -19.87
CA TRP A 523 25.69 4.49 -20.16
C TRP A 523 25.94 5.91 -19.62
N GLU A 524 26.50 6.05 -18.42
CA GLU A 524 26.80 7.35 -17.79
C GLU A 524 27.83 8.13 -18.64
N ASP A 525 28.87 7.44 -19.08
CA ASP A 525 29.91 8.04 -19.96
C ASP A 525 29.33 8.45 -21.33
N GLN A 526 28.41 7.67 -21.89
CA GLN A 526 27.73 7.99 -23.14
C GLN A 526 26.84 9.22 -23.00
N GLU A 527 26.06 9.31 -21.92
CA GLU A 527 25.17 10.45 -21.68
C GLU A 527 25.97 11.74 -21.43
N VAL A 528 27.02 11.69 -20.62
CA VAL A 528 27.93 12.83 -20.41
C VAL A 528 28.56 13.28 -21.73
N SER A 529 29.00 12.35 -22.58
CA SER A 529 29.58 12.68 -23.89
C SER A 529 28.56 13.33 -24.82
N LYS A 530 27.33 12.90 -24.80
CA LYS A 530 26.19 13.50 -25.53
C LYS A 530 25.95 14.93 -25.07
N LEU A 531 25.80 15.15 -23.76
CA LEU A 531 25.60 16.47 -23.17
C LEU A 531 26.72 17.45 -23.54
N GLN A 532 27.98 17.01 -23.47
CA GLN A 532 29.12 17.83 -23.88
C GLN A 532 29.09 18.19 -25.39
N THR A 533 28.64 17.26 -26.24
CA THR A 533 28.47 17.49 -27.67
C THR A 533 27.36 18.50 -27.95
N GLU A 534 26.32 18.51 -27.14
CA GLU A 534 25.18 19.45 -27.17
C GLU A 534 25.55 20.82 -26.55
N GLY A 535 26.74 20.96 -25.96
CA GLY A 535 27.24 22.21 -25.40
C GLY A 535 26.93 22.43 -23.92
N TYR A 536 26.36 21.45 -23.22
CA TYR A 536 26.16 21.53 -21.78
C TYR A 536 27.49 21.65 -21.03
N VAL A 537 27.51 22.46 -20.01
CA VAL A 537 28.66 22.72 -19.16
C VAL A 537 28.45 22.13 -17.77
N TYR A 538 29.49 21.55 -17.19
CA TYR A 538 29.45 21.07 -15.81
C TYR A 538 29.13 22.24 -14.86
N TYR A 539 28.07 22.07 -14.07
CA TYR A 539 27.59 23.06 -13.12
C TYR A 539 28.15 22.79 -11.71
N ASP A 540 27.87 21.61 -11.17
CA ASP A 540 28.29 21.15 -9.85
C ASP A 540 28.16 19.63 -9.76
N GLY A 541 28.68 19.02 -8.68
CA GLY A 541 28.52 17.58 -8.47
C GLY A 541 29.41 17.03 -7.38
N CYS A 542 29.26 15.75 -7.12
CA CYS A 542 30.06 15.02 -6.15
C CYS A 542 30.40 13.63 -6.68
N GLN A 543 31.67 13.25 -6.56
CA GLN A 543 32.17 11.95 -6.97
C GLN A 543 31.33 10.81 -6.37
N ASP A 544 31.03 9.79 -7.17
CA ASP A 544 30.23 8.62 -6.80
C ASP A 544 28.80 8.95 -6.30
N MET A 545 28.22 10.09 -6.72
CA MET A 545 26.84 10.50 -6.44
C MET A 545 26.14 11.02 -7.69
N MET A 546 26.43 12.25 -8.10
CA MET A 546 25.83 12.88 -9.28
C MET A 546 26.71 13.97 -9.87
N ASP A 547 26.57 14.17 -11.17
CA ASP A 547 27.05 15.33 -11.91
C ASP A 547 25.85 16.13 -12.42
N ILE A 548 25.90 17.43 -12.27
CA ILE A 548 24.88 18.36 -12.76
C ILE A 548 25.47 19.17 -13.91
N TYR A 549 24.75 19.24 -14.99
CA TYR A 549 25.10 19.99 -16.19
C TYR A 549 24.09 21.07 -16.46
N VAL A 550 24.52 22.23 -16.94
CA VAL A 550 23.67 23.37 -17.31
C VAL A 550 23.74 23.61 -18.80
N SER A 551 22.61 23.95 -19.41
CA SER A 551 22.50 24.23 -20.84
C SER A 551 23.21 25.54 -21.22
N PRO A 552 23.73 25.65 -22.46
CA PRO A 552 24.35 26.89 -22.93
C PRO A 552 23.34 28.05 -23.01
N GLU A 553 22.08 27.78 -23.29
CA GLU A 553 21.00 28.77 -23.33
C GLU A 553 20.75 29.38 -21.96
N TYR A 554 20.54 28.54 -20.94
CA TYR A 554 20.33 29.00 -19.58
C TYR A 554 21.53 29.79 -19.03
N LEU A 555 22.76 29.32 -19.33
CA LEU A 555 23.97 29.99 -18.91
C LEU A 555 24.14 31.36 -19.60
N ALA A 556 23.71 31.50 -20.87
CA ALA A 556 23.71 32.78 -21.57
C ALA A 556 22.73 33.81 -20.99
N GLU A 557 21.58 33.34 -20.49
CA GLU A 557 20.59 34.16 -19.83
C GLU A 557 20.97 34.51 -18.38
N HIS A 558 21.79 33.68 -17.71
CA HIS A 558 22.24 33.81 -16.34
C HIS A 558 23.76 33.86 -16.21
N PRO A 559 24.42 34.92 -16.71
CA PRO A 559 25.90 35.00 -16.76
C PRO A 559 26.56 35.06 -15.38
N ASP A 560 25.80 35.35 -14.33
CA ASP A 560 26.26 35.41 -12.92
C ASP A 560 26.24 34.04 -12.24
N LEU A 561 25.76 32.98 -12.92
CA LEU A 561 25.70 31.61 -12.37
C LEU A 561 27.13 31.13 -12.08
N GLN A 562 27.34 30.69 -10.83
CA GLN A 562 28.67 30.19 -10.44
C GLN A 562 28.79 28.71 -10.81
N LEU A 563 29.82 28.38 -11.57
CA LEU A 563 30.15 27.00 -11.92
C LEU A 563 31.25 26.47 -10.99
N ALA A 564 31.06 25.23 -10.52
CA ALA A 564 32.12 24.54 -9.78
C ALA A 564 33.20 23.97 -10.74
N GLU A 565 34.42 23.83 -10.24
CA GLU A 565 35.45 23.08 -10.94
C GLU A 565 35.30 21.58 -10.69
N LYS A 566 35.22 20.78 -11.74
CA LYS A 566 35.21 19.33 -11.60
C LYS A 566 36.58 18.85 -11.14
N THR A 567 36.66 18.34 -9.90
CA THR A 567 37.94 17.99 -9.23
C THR A 567 38.26 16.49 -9.25
N TYR A 568 37.42 15.66 -9.89
CA TYR A 568 37.55 14.20 -9.96
C TYR A 568 37.39 13.66 -11.39
#